data_f9b16cc82f2fdd05f03e9d186b4a1e7c
#
_entry.id   f9b16cc82f2fdd05f03e9d186b4a1e7c
#
_cell.length_a   1.000
_cell.length_b   1.000
_cell.length_c   1.000
_cell.angle_alpha   90.00
_cell.angle_beta   90.00
_cell.angle_gamma   90.00
#
_symmetry.space_group_name_H-M   'P 1'
#
loop_
_entity.id
_entity.type
_entity.pdbx_description
1 polymer ?
#
loop_
_entity_poly.entity_id
_entity_poly.type
_entity_poly.pdbx_seq_one_letter_code
_entity_poly.pdbx_strand_id
1 'polypeptide(L)'
;FFPDVEVPEVSRDDAQSQLRLAAKGLTSLKELSAVNCVKRAEESLSYEVQNVLRKQLPTQVSLKGGRKLTVTYEPDKPPWVQSYLQDFFGMDQGPAIASGRLALTLHLLAPNRRAVQVTGDLPGFWDNHYPGLRQSLMRRYPRHGWPEDPRTASPTRPTRRRKKQS
;
A
#
# COMPACT_ATOMS: atom_id res chain seq x y z
N PHE A 1 5.26 17.66 7.09
CA PHE A 1 5.32 16.36 7.79
C PHE A 1 6.71 16.07 8.36
N PHE A 2 7.76 16.68 7.84
CA PHE A 2 9.15 16.52 8.27
C PHE A 2 9.81 17.90 8.35
N PRO A 3 9.50 18.73 9.39
CA PRO A 3 9.96 20.11 9.47
C PRO A 3 11.49 20.25 9.55
N ASP A 4 12.18 19.18 9.97
CA ASP A 4 13.63 19.17 10.16
C ASP A 4 14.40 18.65 8.93
N VAL A 5 13.72 18.33 7.84
CA VAL A 5 14.34 17.81 6.62
C VAL A 5 13.85 18.59 5.42
N GLU A 6 14.74 19.35 4.81
CA GLU A 6 14.48 20.04 3.57
C GLU A 6 14.44 19.01 2.43
N VAL A 7 13.23 18.60 2.04
CA VAL A 7 13.04 17.73 0.89
C VAL A 7 13.01 18.61 -0.34
N PRO A 8 13.93 18.45 -1.31
CA PRO A 8 13.94 19.26 -2.52
C PRO A 8 12.63 19.08 -3.28
N GLU A 9 12.05 20.19 -3.70
CA GLU A 9 10.88 20.19 -4.57
C GLU A 9 11.31 19.67 -5.95
N VAL A 10 10.75 18.52 -6.36
CA VAL A 10 11.05 17.93 -7.68
C VAL A 10 10.12 18.56 -8.71
N SER A 11 10.61 19.55 -9.44
CA SER A 11 9.89 20.18 -10.54
C SER A 11 9.83 19.27 -11.79
N ARG A 12 8.98 19.62 -12.76
CA ARG A 12 8.99 18.96 -14.08
C ARG A 12 10.33 19.12 -14.80
N ASP A 13 11.00 20.24 -14.61
CA ASP A 13 12.30 20.53 -15.23
C ASP A 13 13.39 19.65 -14.62
N ASP A 14 13.33 19.36 -13.32
CA ASP A 14 14.22 18.40 -12.67
C ASP A 14 14.01 17.00 -13.21
N ALA A 15 12.77 16.55 -13.37
CA ALA A 15 12.44 15.27 -13.96
C ALA A 15 12.93 15.15 -15.41
N GLN A 16 12.80 16.21 -16.22
CA GLN A 16 13.33 16.23 -17.59
C GLN A 16 14.86 16.21 -17.61
N SER A 17 15.49 16.92 -16.69
CA SER A 17 16.95 16.94 -16.55
C SER A 17 17.48 15.57 -16.16
N GLN A 18 16.82 14.87 -15.24
CA GLN A 18 17.15 13.50 -14.86
C GLN A 18 16.95 12.52 -16.02
N LEU A 19 15.88 12.68 -16.81
CA LEU A 19 15.66 11.87 -18.02
C LEU A 19 16.76 12.10 -19.07
N ARG A 20 17.16 13.36 -19.31
CA ARG A 20 18.27 13.67 -20.22
C ARG A 20 19.60 13.06 -19.77
N LEU A 21 19.88 13.13 -18.46
CA LEU A 21 21.06 12.49 -17.89
C LEU A 21 21.00 10.97 -18.01
N ALA A 22 19.81 10.39 -17.80
CA ALA A 22 19.59 8.95 -17.95
C ALA A 22 19.73 8.48 -19.41
N ALA A 23 19.35 9.32 -20.38
CA ALA A 23 19.42 9.03 -21.81
C ALA A 23 20.85 9.19 -22.38
N LYS A 24 21.76 9.85 -21.65
CA LYS A 24 23.12 10.09 -22.12
C LYS A 24 23.89 8.78 -22.32
N GLY A 25 24.28 8.52 -23.57
CA GLY A 25 24.99 7.30 -23.97
C GLY A 25 24.09 6.12 -24.34
N LEU A 26 22.75 6.26 -24.27
CA LEU A 26 21.83 5.25 -24.76
C LEU A 26 21.56 5.42 -26.26
N THR A 27 21.44 4.31 -26.96
CA THR A 27 21.26 4.27 -28.42
C THR A 27 19.83 3.88 -28.84
N SER A 28 19.00 3.44 -27.89
CA SER A 28 17.63 3.00 -28.19
C SER A 28 16.61 3.35 -27.09
N LEU A 29 15.33 3.48 -27.49
CA LEU A 29 14.22 3.65 -26.55
C LEU A 29 14.05 2.42 -25.63
N LYS A 30 14.45 1.24 -26.07
CA LYS A 30 14.42 0.02 -25.27
C LYS A 30 15.41 0.09 -24.09
N GLU A 31 16.60 0.60 -24.34
CA GLU A 31 17.60 0.85 -23.28
C GLU A 31 17.10 1.91 -22.29
N LEU A 32 16.50 3.00 -22.79
CA LEU A 32 15.91 4.03 -21.94
C LEU A 32 14.77 3.49 -21.06
N SER A 33 13.91 2.61 -21.60
CA SER A 33 12.83 1.99 -20.84
C SER A 33 13.33 1.03 -19.74
N ALA A 34 14.54 0.52 -19.87
CA ALA A 34 15.18 -0.33 -18.86
C ALA A 34 15.83 0.49 -17.72
N VAL A 35 16.00 1.80 -17.89
CA VAL A 35 16.58 2.67 -16.86
C VAL A 35 15.55 2.94 -15.78
N ASN A 36 15.88 2.59 -14.55
CA ASN A 36 15.04 2.95 -13.39
C ASN A 36 15.33 4.41 -13.00
N CYS A 37 14.58 5.35 -13.62
CA CYS A 37 14.71 6.78 -13.36
C CYS A 37 14.41 7.14 -11.89
N VAL A 38 13.50 6.42 -11.23
CA VAL A 38 13.19 6.64 -9.81
C VAL A 38 14.41 6.33 -8.94
N LYS A 39 15.06 5.18 -9.19
CA LYS A 39 16.27 4.82 -8.45
C LYS A 39 17.39 5.84 -8.64
N ARG A 40 17.58 6.34 -9.86
CA ARG A 40 18.57 7.40 -10.13
C ARG A 40 18.23 8.72 -9.43
N ALA A 41 16.96 9.11 -9.41
CA ALA A 41 16.52 10.28 -8.68
C ALA A 41 16.75 10.12 -7.17
N GLU A 42 16.45 8.95 -6.61
CA GLU A 42 16.76 8.62 -5.20
C GLU A 42 18.27 8.70 -4.91
N GLU A 43 19.12 8.17 -5.79
CA GLU A 43 20.58 8.20 -5.66
C GLU A 43 21.17 9.62 -5.74
N SER A 44 20.48 10.57 -6.39
CA SER A 44 20.88 11.97 -6.45
C SER A 44 20.56 12.78 -5.19
N LEU A 45 19.71 12.25 -4.32
CA LEU A 45 19.35 12.90 -3.07
C LEU A 45 20.48 12.75 -2.03
N SER A 46 20.55 13.70 -1.08
CA SER A 46 21.47 13.56 0.04
C SER A 46 21.19 12.29 0.86
N TYR A 47 22.21 11.75 1.51
CA TYR A 47 22.09 10.56 2.34
C TYR A 47 21.02 10.72 3.44
N GLU A 48 20.91 11.92 4.02
CA GLU A 48 19.91 12.24 5.04
C GLU A 48 18.49 12.12 4.49
N VAL A 49 18.22 12.71 3.32
CA VAL A 49 16.92 12.62 2.64
C VAL A 49 16.59 11.17 2.28
N GLN A 50 17.56 10.43 1.71
CA GLN A 50 17.37 9.01 1.41
C GLN A 50 16.99 8.19 2.65
N ASN A 51 17.65 8.43 3.79
CA ASN A 51 17.33 7.75 5.04
C ASN A 51 15.93 8.08 5.55
N VAL A 52 15.53 9.35 5.47
CA VAL A 52 14.17 9.77 5.84
C VAL A 52 13.15 9.08 4.93
N LEU A 53 13.35 9.10 3.62
CA LEU A 53 12.45 8.43 2.68
C LEU A 53 12.30 6.94 2.99
N ARG A 54 13.42 6.22 3.15
CA ARG A 54 13.40 4.79 3.45
C ARG A 54 12.72 4.43 4.77
N LYS A 55 12.94 5.23 5.82
CA LYS A 55 12.41 4.96 7.16
C LYS A 55 10.96 5.43 7.32
N GLN A 56 10.64 6.57 6.74
CA GLN A 56 9.36 7.24 6.98
C GLN A 56 8.32 6.96 5.89
N LEU A 57 8.77 6.73 4.65
CA LEU A 57 7.91 6.47 3.49
C LEU A 57 8.26 5.12 2.85
N PRO A 58 8.06 4.01 3.57
CA PRO A 58 8.42 2.69 3.07
C PRO A 58 7.55 2.30 1.86
N THR A 59 8.13 1.59 0.90
CA THR A 59 7.39 1.05 -0.24
C THR A 59 6.48 -0.12 0.12
N GLN A 60 6.66 -0.70 1.30
CA GLN A 60 5.87 -1.82 1.79
C GLN A 60 5.61 -1.71 3.30
N VAL A 61 4.42 -2.14 3.71
CA VAL A 61 4.06 -2.31 5.13
C VAL A 61 3.65 -3.75 5.40
N SER A 62 3.89 -4.22 6.62
CA SER A 62 3.49 -5.56 7.06
C SER A 62 2.25 -5.48 7.94
N LEU A 63 1.22 -6.27 7.61
CA LEU A 63 0.05 -6.43 8.47
C LEU A 63 0.36 -7.38 9.64
N LYS A 64 -0.45 -7.33 10.69
CA LYS A 64 -0.35 -8.20 11.88
C LYS A 64 -0.27 -9.69 11.53
N GLY A 65 -0.98 -10.13 10.47
CA GLY A 65 -0.93 -11.50 9.94
C GLY A 65 0.33 -11.83 9.11
N GLY A 66 1.33 -10.95 9.07
CA GLY A 66 2.58 -11.15 8.34
C GLY A 66 2.49 -10.92 6.83
N ARG A 67 1.33 -10.47 6.31
CA ARG A 67 1.18 -10.10 4.91
C ARG A 67 1.86 -8.76 4.64
N LYS A 68 2.69 -8.73 3.60
CA LYS A 68 3.30 -7.48 3.12
C LYS A 68 2.41 -6.87 2.03
N LEU A 69 2.14 -5.58 2.16
CA LEU A 69 1.37 -4.80 1.20
C LEU A 69 2.26 -3.72 0.61
N THR A 70 2.14 -3.49 -0.69
CA THR A 70 2.78 -2.35 -1.35
C THR A 70 2.01 -1.08 -1.00
N VAL A 71 2.73 -0.06 -0.56
CA VAL A 71 2.16 1.28 -0.36
C VAL A 71 2.20 2.02 -1.69
N THR A 72 1.07 2.56 -2.08
CA THR A 72 0.95 3.37 -3.30
C THR A 72 0.92 4.84 -2.90
N TYR A 73 1.80 5.62 -3.52
CA TYR A 73 1.90 7.06 -3.38
C TYR A 73 1.48 7.70 -4.70
N GLU A 74 0.47 8.55 -4.65
CA GLU A 74 -0.01 9.32 -5.80
C GLU A 74 0.02 10.81 -5.46
N PRO A 75 0.30 11.70 -6.42
CA PRO A 75 0.20 13.14 -6.21
C PRO A 75 -1.20 13.51 -5.70
N ASP A 76 -1.26 14.45 -4.78
CA ASP A 76 -2.49 15.03 -4.21
C ASP A 76 -3.46 14.03 -3.55
N LYS A 77 -3.01 12.80 -3.27
CA LYS A 77 -3.80 11.78 -2.57
C LYS A 77 -3.06 11.25 -1.34
N PRO A 78 -3.77 10.89 -0.28
CA PRO A 78 -3.15 10.19 0.83
C PRO A 78 -2.62 8.84 0.36
N PRO A 79 -1.47 8.37 0.93
CA PRO A 79 -0.92 7.07 0.59
C PRO A 79 -1.89 5.96 0.99
N TRP A 80 -1.94 4.92 0.16
CA TRP A 80 -2.91 3.86 0.32
C TRP A 80 -2.33 2.46 0.10
N VAL A 81 -3.02 1.47 0.64
CA VAL A 81 -2.75 0.06 0.45
C VAL A 81 -4.03 -0.68 0.08
N GLN A 82 -3.88 -1.81 -0.61
CA GLN A 82 -5.00 -2.62 -1.04
C GLN A 82 -4.80 -4.07 -0.62
N SER A 83 -5.81 -4.65 0.03
CA SER A 83 -5.85 -6.08 0.33
C SER A 83 -7.26 -6.59 0.58
N TYR A 84 -7.39 -7.91 0.70
CA TYR A 84 -8.65 -8.51 1.11
C TYR A 84 -9.04 -8.07 2.52
N LEU A 85 -10.33 -7.82 2.74
CA LEU A 85 -10.87 -7.44 4.04
C LEU A 85 -10.39 -8.39 5.17
N GLN A 86 -10.29 -9.67 4.87
CA GLN A 86 -9.88 -10.71 5.81
C GLN A 86 -8.40 -10.61 6.25
N ASP A 87 -7.56 -9.94 5.48
CA ASP A 87 -6.16 -9.70 5.86
C ASP A 87 -6.03 -8.69 7.02
N PHE A 88 -7.07 -7.88 7.24
CA PHE A 88 -7.13 -6.88 8.32
C PHE A 88 -7.81 -7.41 9.59
N PHE A 89 -8.32 -8.64 9.60
CA PHE A 89 -8.85 -9.24 10.82
C PHE A 89 -7.77 -9.35 11.89
N GLY A 90 -8.17 -9.17 13.14
CA GLY A 90 -7.26 -9.10 14.30
C GLY A 90 -6.56 -7.76 14.46
N MET A 91 -6.92 -6.76 13.67
CA MET A 91 -6.38 -5.40 13.76
C MET A 91 -7.47 -4.44 14.25
N ASP A 92 -7.14 -3.66 15.26
CA ASP A 92 -7.98 -2.56 15.72
C ASP A 92 -7.66 -1.28 14.94
N GLN A 93 -6.39 -1.03 14.69
CA GLN A 93 -5.93 0.12 13.91
C GLN A 93 -5.38 -0.31 12.56
N GLY A 94 -5.59 0.53 11.53
CA GLY A 94 -4.98 0.36 10.22
C GLY A 94 -3.45 0.54 10.27
N PRO A 95 -2.71 0.04 9.25
CA PRO A 95 -1.29 0.31 9.16
C PRO A 95 -1.03 1.80 8.95
N ALA A 96 0.07 2.28 9.54
CA ALA A 96 0.52 3.66 9.44
C ALA A 96 1.99 3.71 9.04
N ILE A 97 2.41 4.81 8.45
CA ILE A 97 3.78 5.15 8.07
C ILE A 97 4.24 6.42 8.79
N ALA A 98 5.41 6.94 8.46
CA ALA A 98 5.96 8.13 9.10
C ALA A 98 6.00 8.00 10.65
N SER A 99 6.52 6.87 11.13
CA SER A 99 6.57 6.54 12.57
C SER A 99 5.18 6.57 13.24
N GLY A 100 4.14 6.12 12.54
CA GLY A 100 2.76 6.07 13.04
C GLY A 100 1.97 7.37 12.88
N ARG A 101 2.58 8.44 12.37
CA ARG A 101 1.94 9.75 12.22
C ARG A 101 0.97 9.87 11.05
N LEU A 102 1.10 9.01 10.05
CA LEU A 102 0.29 9.03 8.84
C LEU A 102 -0.39 7.67 8.65
N ALA A 103 -1.70 7.62 8.93
CA ALA A 103 -2.51 6.45 8.64
C ALA A 103 -2.64 6.24 7.12
N LEU A 104 -2.58 4.99 6.69
CA LEU A 104 -2.78 4.64 5.28
C LEU A 104 -4.27 4.51 4.97
N THR A 105 -4.66 4.98 3.79
CA THR A 105 -5.99 4.68 3.26
C THR A 105 -6.05 3.22 2.83
N LEU A 106 -7.09 2.51 3.27
CA LEU A 106 -7.28 1.09 3.06
C LEU A 106 -8.31 0.86 1.97
N HIS A 107 -7.92 0.23 0.87
CA HIS A 107 -8.83 -0.31 -0.12
C HIS A 107 -9.14 -1.76 0.25
N LEU A 108 -10.26 -1.97 0.93
CA LEU A 108 -10.70 -3.27 1.42
C LEU A 108 -11.41 -4.03 0.32
N LEU A 109 -10.91 -5.23 -0.01
CA LEU A 109 -11.44 -6.04 -1.12
C LEU A 109 -12.24 -7.23 -0.62
N ALA A 110 -13.32 -7.52 -1.34
CA ALA A 110 -14.01 -8.81 -1.26
C ALA A 110 -13.16 -9.93 -1.92
N PRO A 111 -13.51 -11.21 -1.72
CA PRO A 111 -12.82 -12.34 -2.33
C PRO A 111 -12.75 -12.32 -3.86
N ASN A 112 -13.66 -11.64 -4.54
CA ASN A 112 -13.65 -11.41 -5.99
C ASN A 112 -12.79 -10.23 -6.44
N ARG A 113 -12.00 -9.64 -5.54
CA ARG A 113 -11.13 -8.47 -5.75
C ARG A 113 -11.85 -7.14 -6.01
N ARG A 114 -13.15 -7.06 -5.83
CA ARG A 114 -13.87 -5.78 -5.89
C ARG A 114 -13.74 -5.07 -4.56
N ALA A 115 -13.53 -3.76 -4.61
CA ALA A 115 -13.53 -2.93 -3.41
C ALA A 115 -14.92 -2.98 -2.75
N VAL A 116 -14.94 -3.23 -1.45
CA VAL A 116 -16.15 -3.19 -0.62
C VAL A 116 -16.18 -1.93 0.22
N GLN A 117 -15.00 -1.37 0.51
CA GLN A 117 -14.86 -0.11 1.23
C GLN A 117 -13.49 0.51 0.95
N VAL A 118 -13.44 1.83 1.01
CA VAL A 118 -12.21 2.63 1.08
C VAL A 118 -12.31 3.46 2.35
N THR A 119 -11.33 3.34 3.25
CA THR A 119 -11.35 4.05 4.53
C THR A 119 -9.95 4.35 5.04
N GLY A 120 -9.77 5.50 5.70
CA GLY A 120 -8.60 5.80 6.53
C GLY A 120 -8.82 5.47 8.01
N ASP A 121 -10.06 5.11 8.37
CA ASP A 121 -10.51 4.80 9.73
C ASP A 121 -10.98 3.35 9.81
N LEU A 122 -10.07 2.45 10.17
CA LEU A 122 -10.39 1.03 10.34
C LEU A 122 -11.30 0.77 11.56
N PRO A 123 -11.10 1.40 12.74
CA PRO A 123 -12.01 1.26 13.87
C PRO A 123 -13.44 1.65 13.51
N GLY A 124 -13.64 2.83 12.96
CA GLY A 124 -14.97 3.30 12.55
C GLY A 124 -15.62 2.42 11.49
N PHE A 125 -14.82 1.83 10.59
CA PHE A 125 -15.32 0.84 9.64
C PHE A 125 -15.84 -0.42 10.35
N TRP A 126 -15.10 -0.95 11.35
CA TRP A 126 -15.53 -2.12 12.11
C TRP A 126 -16.84 -1.88 12.86
N ASP A 127 -17.00 -0.70 13.44
CA ASP A 127 -18.15 -0.37 14.26
C ASP A 127 -19.40 -0.06 13.42
N ASN A 128 -19.24 0.71 12.34
CA ASN A 128 -20.39 1.31 11.66
C ASN A 128 -20.75 0.63 10.33
N HIS A 129 -19.79 -0.01 9.65
CA HIS A 129 -20.01 -0.52 8.29
C HIS A 129 -19.93 -2.05 8.20
N TYR A 130 -18.99 -2.66 8.93
CA TYR A 130 -18.77 -4.09 8.85
C TYR A 130 -19.99 -4.95 9.24
N PRO A 131 -20.78 -4.64 10.28
CA PRO A 131 -21.93 -5.46 10.67
C PRO A 131 -22.96 -5.63 9.54
N GLY A 132 -23.28 -4.55 8.84
CA GLY A 132 -24.19 -4.59 7.68
C GLY A 132 -23.58 -5.31 6.47
N LEU A 133 -22.31 -5.03 6.20
CA LEU A 133 -21.56 -5.64 5.10
C LEU A 133 -21.36 -7.15 5.32
N ARG A 134 -21.11 -7.58 6.55
CA ARG A 134 -20.90 -8.98 6.94
C ARG A 134 -22.01 -9.89 6.45
N GLN A 135 -23.27 -9.53 6.67
CA GLN A 135 -24.42 -10.35 6.25
C GLN A 135 -24.45 -10.59 4.75
N SER A 136 -24.15 -9.56 3.96
CA SER A 136 -24.10 -9.67 2.50
C SER A 136 -22.90 -10.51 2.03
N LEU A 137 -21.75 -10.38 2.69
CA LEU A 137 -20.55 -11.17 2.40
C LEU A 137 -20.73 -12.64 2.77
N MET A 138 -21.37 -12.97 3.89
CA MET A 138 -21.71 -14.35 4.28
C MET A 138 -22.57 -15.03 3.23
N ARG A 139 -23.60 -14.35 2.74
CA ARG A 139 -24.47 -14.90 1.68
C ARG A 139 -23.72 -15.11 0.36
N ARG A 140 -22.88 -14.15 -0.01
CA ARG A 140 -22.18 -14.17 -1.30
C ARG A 140 -20.95 -15.07 -1.31
N TYR A 141 -20.26 -15.18 -0.16
CA TYR A 141 -19.02 -15.92 0.00
C TYR A 141 -19.07 -16.87 1.22
N PRO A 142 -19.95 -17.86 1.24
CA PRO A 142 -20.20 -18.72 2.40
C PRO A 142 -19.01 -19.60 2.79
N ARG A 143 -18.04 -19.78 1.88
CA ARG A 143 -16.81 -20.55 2.15
C ARG A 143 -15.72 -19.76 2.86
N HIS A 144 -15.94 -18.46 3.08
CA HIS A 144 -15.02 -17.58 3.77
C HIS A 144 -15.50 -17.31 5.19
N GLY A 145 -14.55 -17.21 6.14
CA GLY A 145 -14.86 -16.83 7.51
C GLY A 145 -15.21 -15.33 7.59
N TRP A 146 -16.36 -15.04 8.20
CA TRP A 146 -16.82 -13.67 8.46
C TRP A 146 -17.17 -13.55 9.95
N PRO A 147 -16.18 -13.33 10.81
CA PRO A 147 -16.37 -13.28 12.26
C PRO A 147 -17.36 -12.18 12.65
N GLU A 148 -18.00 -12.34 13.79
CA GLU A 148 -18.86 -11.30 14.35
C GLU A 148 -18.05 -10.10 14.84
N ASP A 149 -16.98 -10.41 15.57
CA ASP A 149 -15.97 -9.42 15.93
C ASP A 149 -14.70 -9.61 15.09
N PRO A 150 -14.45 -8.71 14.12
CA PRO A 150 -13.28 -8.79 13.25
C PRO A 150 -11.97 -8.46 13.97
N ARG A 151 -12.02 -7.76 15.13
CA ARG A 151 -10.83 -7.34 15.87
C ARG A 151 -10.14 -8.49 16.60
N THR A 152 -10.93 -9.47 17.06
CA THR A 152 -10.43 -10.64 17.78
C THR A 152 -10.13 -11.82 16.87
N ALA A 153 -10.55 -11.76 15.63
CA ALA A 153 -10.37 -12.84 14.66
C ALA A 153 -8.92 -12.93 14.16
N SER A 154 -8.50 -14.12 13.78
CA SER A 154 -7.22 -14.30 13.08
C SER A 154 -7.38 -13.99 11.60
N PRO A 155 -6.37 -13.34 10.97
CA PRO A 155 -6.34 -13.14 9.53
C PRO A 155 -6.45 -14.48 8.80
N THR A 156 -7.50 -14.68 8.03
CA THR A 156 -7.72 -15.93 7.27
C THR A 156 -7.10 -15.77 5.88
N ARG A 157 -6.04 -16.51 5.62
CA ARG A 157 -5.50 -16.59 4.25
C ARG A 157 -6.51 -17.33 3.37
N PRO A 158 -6.91 -16.78 2.21
CA PRO A 158 -7.64 -17.57 1.22
C PRO A 158 -6.77 -18.77 0.87
N THR A 159 -7.29 -19.97 1.07
CA THR A 159 -6.60 -21.21 0.70
C THR A 159 -6.30 -21.17 -0.79
N ARG A 160 -5.02 -21.09 -1.15
CA ARG A 160 -4.56 -21.17 -2.53
C ARG A 160 -4.98 -22.53 -3.07
N ARG A 161 -5.95 -22.56 -4.00
CA ARG A 161 -6.35 -23.78 -4.69
C ARG A 161 -5.08 -24.44 -5.23
N ARG A 162 -4.69 -25.60 -4.66
CA ARG A 162 -3.68 -26.46 -5.30
C ARG A 162 -4.21 -26.77 -6.69
N LYS A 163 -3.49 -26.30 -7.74
CA LYS A 163 -3.72 -26.82 -9.09
C LYS A 163 -3.55 -28.33 -8.99
N LYS A 164 -4.63 -29.08 -9.23
CA LYS A 164 -4.51 -30.50 -9.55
C LYS A 164 -3.60 -30.58 -10.77
N GLN A 165 -2.44 -31.16 -10.60
CA GLN A 165 -1.65 -31.66 -11.72
C GLN A 165 -2.45 -32.84 -12.29
N SER A 166 -2.85 -32.71 -13.54
CA SER A 166 -3.26 -33.83 -14.40
C SER A 166 -2.06 -34.29 -15.15
#